data_466fc6e040f1b58827f7d1ef9800ca6a
#
_entry.id   466fc6e040f1b58827f7d1ef9800ca6a
#
_cell.length_a   1.000
_cell.length_b   1.000
_cell.length_c   1.000
_cell.angle_alpha   90.00
_cell.angle_beta   90.00
_cell.angle_gamma   90.00
#
_symmetry.space_group_name_H-M   'P 1'
#
loop_
_entity.id
_entity.type
_entity.pdbx_description
1 polymer ?
#
loop_
_entity_poly.entity_id
_entity_poly.type
_entity_poly.pdbx_seq_one_letter_code
_entity_poly.pdbx_strand_id
1 'polypeptide(L)'
;MSDASALTTPVLVTGATSLIGQFATPRLEAMGVEFSRLSRTAPDAPGWVRGRLGDPDLEARLPACPTVLSLSPIWHLPPGLDALKAKGMQRLVAFSSTSVSTKAASPDAYEQGMVRRLADGEEAVRAFCAVNGVAWTILRPTLIYAEGQDQNVSRLAGLIRRLGFLPLAGQGGGLRQPVHADDLAAAAIAAAACPAADNRAYDLPGGETLTYRQMAERVFEGMGRRPAVLPLPEGLWRLAFALARPLLPGATAQMGARMSENLAFDGSPAAADFGWNPRPFRPKFNLLP
;
A
#
# COMPACT_ATOMS: atom_id res chain seq x y z
N MET A 1 2.81 -6.20 -30.70
CA MET A 1 1.60 -5.71 -30.03
C MET A 1 1.11 -6.89 -29.20
N SER A 2 1.40 -6.89 -27.89
CA SER A 2 0.94 -7.94 -26.97
C SER A 2 -0.56 -7.80 -26.85
N ASP A 3 -1.29 -8.88 -27.13
CA ASP A 3 -2.71 -8.98 -26.84
C ASP A 3 -2.90 -8.66 -25.33
N ALA A 4 -3.43 -7.49 -25.04
CA ALA A 4 -3.76 -7.12 -23.65
C ALA A 4 -4.88 -8.08 -23.22
N SER A 5 -4.51 -9.11 -22.46
CA SER A 5 -5.46 -10.07 -21.91
C SER A 5 -6.54 -9.29 -21.18
N ALA A 6 -7.78 -9.48 -21.55
CA ALA A 6 -8.89 -8.77 -20.95
C ALA A 6 -9.05 -9.22 -19.48
N LEU A 7 -9.31 -8.29 -18.60
CA LEU A 7 -9.63 -8.57 -17.21
C LEU A 7 -10.85 -9.49 -17.12
N THR A 8 -10.71 -10.65 -16.49
CA THR A 8 -11.84 -11.59 -16.36
C THR A 8 -12.88 -11.03 -15.37
N THR A 9 -14.10 -10.87 -15.82
CA THR A 9 -15.22 -10.29 -15.06
C THR A 9 -16.26 -11.34 -14.65
N PRO A 10 -17.07 -11.07 -13.62
CA PRO A 10 -17.09 -9.90 -12.77
C PRO A 10 -15.91 -9.88 -11.76
N VAL A 11 -15.52 -8.66 -11.32
CA VAL A 11 -14.44 -8.46 -10.34
C VAL A 11 -15.03 -8.24 -8.96
N LEU A 12 -14.46 -8.88 -7.94
CA LEU A 12 -14.73 -8.51 -6.54
C LEU A 12 -13.58 -7.67 -5.98
N VAL A 13 -13.91 -6.49 -5.50
CA VAL A 13 -12.95 -5.61 -4.80
C VAL A 13 -13.16 -5.73 -3.30
N THR A 14 -12.22 -6.32 -2.58
CA THR A 14 -12.20 -6.28 -1.11
C THR A 14 -11.32 -5.11 -0.64
N GLY A 15 -11.72 -4.46 0.46
CA GLY A 15 -11.03 -3.22 0.87
C GLY A 15 -11.34 -2.03 -0.05
N ALA A 16 -12.50 -1.99 -0.67
CA ALA A 16 -12.93 -0.91 -1.57
C ALA A 16 -12.88 0.50 -0.93
N THR A 17 -13.01 0.58 0.39
CA THR A 17 -12.90 1.82 1.18
C THR A 17 -11.47 2.11 1.69
N SER A 18 -10.49 1.26 1.35
CA SER A 18 -9.08 1.50 1.70
C SER A 18 -8.50 2.65 0.87
N LEU A 19 -7.29 3.11 1.24
CA LEU A 19 -6.60 4.17 0.51
C LEU A 19 -6.39 3.82 -0.98
N ILE A 20 -6.08 2.57 -1.32
CA ILE A 20 -5.94 2.11 -2.70
C ILE A 20 -7.33 1.92 -3.34
N GLY A 21 -8.31 1.41 -2.57
CA GLY A 21 -9.66 1.13 -3.05
C GLY A 21 -10.39 2.36 -3.56
N GLN A 22 -10.15 3.53 -2.96
CA GLN A 22 -10.74 4.80 -3.41
C GLN A 22 -10.31 5.19 -4.84
N PHE A 23 -9.15 4.74 -5.29
CA PHE A 23 -8.67 4.97 -6.66
C PHE A 23 -9.01 3.80 -7.60
N ALA A 24 -9.07 2.57 -7.09
CA ALA A 24 -9.33 1.41 -7.93
C ALA A 24 -10.79 1.36 -8.43
N THR A 25 -11.76 1.71 -7.56
CA THR A 25 -13.19 1.65 -7.95
C THR A 25 -13.55 2.61 -9.08
N PRO A 26 -13.16 3.91 -9.07
CA PRO A 26 -13.41 4.80 -10.21
C PRO A 26 -12.71 4.36 -11.51
N ARG A 27 -11.55 3.70 -11.41
CA ARG A 27 -10.85 3.15 -12.58
C ARG A 27 -11.62 2.01 -13.22
N LEU A 28 -12.14 1.07 -12.42
CA LEU A 28 -12.98 -0.03 -12.91
C LEU A 28 -14.28 0.51 -13.52
N GLU A 29 -14.90 1.53 -12.92
CA GLU A 29 -16.07 2.20 -13.46
C GLU A 29 -15.78 2.85 -14.83
N ALA A 30 -14.69 3.60 -14.94
CA ALA A 30 -14.27 4.25 -16.18
C ALA A 30 -13.93 3.23 -17.30
N MET A 31 -13.49 2.01 -16.94
CA MET A 31 -13.25 0.93 -17.88
C MET A 31 -14.53 0.17 -18.28
N GLY A 32 -15.67 0.47 -17.67
CA GLY A 32 -16.93 -0.27 -17.90
C GLY A 32 -16.88 -1.71 -17.38
N VAL A 33 -16.03 -2.01 -16.42
CA VAL A 33 -15.85 -3.36 -15.86
C VAL A 33 -17.00 -3.66 -14.90
N GLU A 34 -17.61 -4.84 -15.04
CA GLU A 34 -18.57 -5.33 -14.05
C GLU A 34 -17.83 -5.72 -12.77
N PHE A 35 -18.17 -5.09 -11.64
CA PHE A 35 -17.55 -5.39 -10.35
C PHE A 35 -18.46 -5.15 -9.15
N SER A 36 -18.12 -5.81 -8.06
CA SER A 36 -18.74 -5.64 -6.75
C SER A 36 -17.71 -5.26 -5.69
N ARG A 37 -18.17 -4.61 -4.64
CA ARG A 37 -17.34 -4.08 -3.54
C ARG A 37 -17.70 -4.76 -2.23
N LEU A 38 -16.73 -5.31 -1.52
CA LEU A 38 -16.90 -5.83 -0.16
C LEU A 38 -16.32 -4.83 0.85
N SER A 39 -17.16 -4.38 1.78
CA SER A 39 -16.75 -3.51 2.88
C SER A 39 -17.59 -3.72 4.13
N ARG A 40 -16.97 -3.57 5.29
CA ARG A 40 -17.69 -3.57 6.59
C ARG A 40 -18.67 -2.41 6.73
N THR A 41 -18.35 -1.30 6.09
CA THR A 41 -19.11 -0.04 6.10
C THR A 41 -19.81 0.21 4.76
N ALA A 42 -20.10 -0.87 4.02
CA ALA A 42 -20.77 -0.76 2.72
C ALA A 42 -22.10 -0.02 2.87
N PRO A 43 -22.42 0.92 1.96
CA PRO A 43 -23.76 1.51 1.87
C PRO A 43 -24.77 0.43 1.40
N ASP A 44 -26.04 0.68 1.64
CA ASP A 44 -27.11 -0.12 1.05
C ASP A 44 -27.37 0.36 -0.38
N ALA A 45 -26.52 -0.10 -1.30
CA ALA A 45 -26.54 0.32 -2.71
C ALA A 45 -26.12 -0.84 -3.63
N PRO A 46 -26.58 -0.86 -4.89
CA PRO A 46 -26.19 -1.88 -5.86
C PRO A 46 -24.66 -1.99 -6.01
N GLY A 47 -24.17 -3.22 -6.18
CA GLY A 47 -22.75 -3.49 -6.32
C GLY A 47 -21.94 -3.43 -5.01
N TRP A 48 -22.61 -3.27 -3.85
CA TRP A 48 -21.98 -3.34 -2.55
C TRP A 48 -22.43 -4.59 -1.78
N VAL A 49 -21.45 -5.26 -1.16
CA VAL A 49 -21.67 -6.35 -0.22
C VAL A 49 -21.17 -5.89 1.15
N ARG A 50 -22.07 -5.84 2.13
CA ARG A 50 -21.69 -5.51 3.50
C ARG A 50 -21.12 -6.74 4.19
N GLY A 51 -19.91 -6.65 4.73
CA GLY A 51 -19.28 -7.76 5.46
C GLY A 51 -17.77 -7.65 5.51
N ARG A 52 -17.19 -8.65 6.13
CA ARG A 52 -15.72 -8.85 6.17
C ARG A 52 -15.38 -10.26 5.71
N LEU A 53 -14.18 -10.44 5.24
CA LEU A 53 -13.61 -11.77 5.01
C LEU A 53 -13.59 -12.53 6.34
N GLY A 54 -14.16 -13.76 6.33
CA GLY A 54 -14.31 -14.60 7.52
C GLY A 54 -15.66 -14.51 8.22
N ASP A 55 -16.61 -13.68 7.74
CA ASP A 55 -17.99 -13.76 8.24
C ASP A 55 -18.60 -15.14 7.87
N PRO A 56 -19.30 -15.82 8.78
CA PRO A 56 -19.81 -17.19 8.55
C PRO A 56 -20.78 -17.31 7.37
N ASP A 57 -21.52 -16.26 7.08
CA ASP A 57 -22.52 -16.18 6.00
C ASP A 57 -22.01 -15.45 4.75
N LEU A 58 -20.69 -15.15 4.69
CA LEU A 58 -20.11 -14.36 3.60
C LEU A 58 -20.36 -15.01 2.24
N GLU A 59 -20.17 -16.33 2.13
CA GLU A 59 -20.38 -17.06 0.88
C GLU A 59 -21.79 -16.82 0.31
N ALA A 60 -22.82 -16.88 1.12
CA ALA A 60 -24.20 -16.69 0.66
C ALA A 60 -24.44 -15.27 0.09
N ARG A 61 -23.70 -14.27 0.58
CA ARG A 61 -23.83 -12.85 0.19
C ARG A 61 -22.97 -12.44 -0.99
N LEU A 62 -21.88 -13.16 -1.26
CA LEU A 62 -20.98 -12.83 -2.36
C LEU A 62 -21.59 -13.17 -3.72
N PRO A 63 -21.43 -12.31 -4.72
CA PRO A 63 -21.68 -12.65 -6.13
C PRO A 63 -20.59 -13.60 -6.66
N ALA A 64 -20.77 -14.08 -7.88
CA ALA A 64 -19.67 -14.72 -8.61
C ALA A 64 -18.48 -13.75 -8.72
N CYS A 65 -17.27 -14.27 -8.53
CA CYS A 65 -16.06 -13.43 -8.52
C CYS A 65 -14.84 -14.17 -9.09
N PRO A 66 -14.77 -14.41 -10.39
CA PRO A 66 -13.62 -15.06 -11.02
C PRO A 66 -12.31 -14.28 -10.77
N THR A 67 -12.38 -12.97 -10.67
CA THR A 67 -11.23 -12.12 -10.32
C THR A 67 -11.47 -11.40 -8.99
N VAL A 68 -10.49 -11.47 -8.09
CA VAL A 68 -10.53 -10.79 -6.78
C VAL A 68 -9.36 -9.82 -6.67
N LEU A 69 -9.67 -8.54 -6.42
CA LEU A 69 -8.70 -7.51 -6.06
C LEU A 69 -8.80 -7.25 -4.55
N SER A 70 -7.83 -7.75 -3.79
CA SER A 70 -7.76 -7.51 -2.35
C SER A 70 -6.87 -6.31 -2.04
N LEU A 71 -7.50 -5.15 -1.84
CA LEU A 71 -6.87 -3.85 -1.64
C LEU A 71 -6.69 -3.49 -0.15
N SER A 72 -6.83 -4.47 0.72
CA SER A 72 -6.50 -4.39 2.14
C SER A 72 -5.25 -5.24 2.44
N PRO A 73 -4.63 -5.08 3.62
CA PRO A 73 -3.47 -5.88 3.99
C PRO A 73 -3.73 -7.39 3.87
N ILE A 74 -2.78 -8.14 3.30
CA ILE A 74 -2.91 -9.55 2.93
C ILE A 74 -3.35 -10.46 4.08
N TRP A 75 -3.02 -10.14 5.32
CA TRP A 75 -3.43 -10.94 6.49
C TRP A 75 -4.94 -10.96 6.76
N HIS A 76 -5.73 -10.15 6.04
CA HIS A 76 -7.19 -10.21 6.09
C HIS A 76 -7.80 -11.24 5.14
N LEU A 77 -7.01 -11.76 4.19
CA LEU A 77 -7.50 -12.69 3.17
C LEU A 77 -7.76 -14.11 3.68
N PRO A 78 -6.88 -14.74 4.46
CA PRO A 78 -6.97 -16.17 4.77
C PRO A 78 -8.35 -16.62 5.27
N PRO A 79 -9.06 -15.89 6.17
CA PRO A 79 -10.37 -16.33 6.65
C PRO A 79 -11.48 -16.34 5.61
N GLY A 80 -11.28 -15.71 4.44
CA GLY A 80 -12.30 -15.61 3.39
C GLY A 80 -12.01 -16.41 2.13
N LEU A 81 -10.85 -17.07 2.04
CA LEU A 81 -10.38 -17.72 0.82
C LEU A 81 -11.33 -18.84 0.34
N ASP A 82 -11.89 -19.64 1.26
CA ASP A 82 -12.83 -20.69 0.91
C ASP A 82 -14.12 -20.12 0.31
N ALA A 83 -14.69 -19.09 0.91
CA ALA A 83 -15.87 -18.41 0.41
C ALA A 83 -15.65 -17.78 -0.98
N LEU A 84 -14.48 -17.17 -1.19
CA LEU A 84 -14.08 -16.61 -2.49
C LEU A 84 -13.95 -17.72 -3.54
N LYS A 85 -13.33 -18.85 -3.19
CA LYS A 85 -13.18 -20.00 -4.09
C LYS A 85 -14.54 -20.60 -4.44
N ALA A 86 -15.45 -20.76 -3.48
CA ALA A 86 -16.81 -21.25 -3.72
C ALA A 86 -17.60 -20.33 -4.67
N LYS A 87 -17.26 -19.04 -4.75
CA LYS A 87 -17.82 -18.06 -5.70
C LYS A 87 -17.07 -17.98 -7.03
N GLY A 88 -16.20 -18.96 -7.31
CA GLY A 88 -15.56 -19.12 -8.61
C GLY A 88 -14.27 -18.37 -8.77
N MET A 89 -13.59 -17.96 -7.68
CA MET A 89 -12.29 -17.28 -7.77
C MET A 89 -11.28 -18.13 -8.54
N GLN A 90 -10.74 -17.57 -9.62
CA GLN A 90 -9.71 -18.14 -10.48
C GLN A 90 -8.43 -17.32 -10.41
N ARG A 91 -8.53 -16.00 -10.13
CA ARG A 91 -7.41 -15.06 -10.05
C ARG A 91 -7.55 -14.17 -8.83
N LEU A 92 -6.44 -14.00 -8.10
CA LEU A 92 -6.35 -13.17 -6.91
C LEU A 92 -5.17 -12.22 -7.01
N VAL A 93 -5.40 -10.92 -6.87
CA VAL A 93 -4.35 -9.92 -6.64
C VAL A 93 -4.46 -9.42 -5.20
N ALA A 94 -3.36 -9.48 -4.45
CA ALA A 94 -3.32 -9.14 -3.03
C ALA A 94 -2.20 -8.17 -2.69
N PHE A 95 -2.43 -7.26 -1.74
CA PHE A 95 -1.43 -6.33 -1.25
C PHE A 95 -0.77 -6.81 0.04
N SER A 96 0.55 -6.98 -0.02
CA SER A 96 1.48 -7.15 1.09
C SER A 96 2.25 -5.84 1.33
N SER A 97 3.53 -5.91 1.67
CA SER A 97 4.42 -4.76 1.85
C SER A 97 5.87 -5.18 1.73
N THR A 98 6.74 -4.29 1.21
CA THR A 98 8.19 -4.47 1.27
C THR A 98 8.73 -4.59 2.70
N SER A 99 7.92 -4.25 3.71
CA SER A 99 8.27 -4.46 5.13
C SER A 99 8.52 -5.94 5.47
N VAL A 100 7.99 -6.88 4.70
CA VAL A 100 8.21 -8.33 4.91
C VAL A 100 9.69 -8.69 4.84
N SER A 101 10.46 -8.01 3.98
CA SER A 101 11.91 -8.24 3.83
C SER A 101 12.77 -7.30 4.66
N THR A 102 12.34 -6.04 4.87
CA THR A 102 13.20 -5.02 5.49
C THR A 102 13.08 -4.93 7.01
N LYS A 103 11.98 -5.41 7.59
CA LYS A 103 11.73 -5.30 9.03
C LYS A 103 11.80 -6.63 9.77
N ALA A 104 12.24 -7.69 9.13
CA ALA A 104 12.36 -9.02 9.73
C ALA A 104 13.29 -9.02 10.97
N ALA A 105 14.35 -8.21 10.96
CA ALA A 105 15.30 -8.03 12.05
C ALA A 105 15.03 -6.79 12.94
N SER A 106 13.85 -6.16 12.84
CA SER A 106 13.53 -5.01 13.69
C SER A 106 13.53 -5.41 15.18
N PRO A 107 14.12 -4.61 16.08
CA PRO A 107 14.02 -4.85 17.51
C PRO A 107 12.65 -4.50 18.11
N ASP A 108 11.77 -3.87 17.35
CA ASP A 108 10.44 -3.43 17.78
C ASP A 108 9.44 -4.57 17.68
N ALA A 109 8.84 -4.99 18.80
CA ALA A 109 7.90 -6.10 18.87
C ALA A 109 6.62 -5.86 18.03
N TYR A 110 6.15 -4.61 17.92
CA TYR A 110 4.99 -4.28 17.09
C TYR A 110 5.32 -4.49 15.61
N GLU A 111 6.50 -4.07 15.18
CA GLU A 111 6.95 -4.27 13.80
C GLU A 111 7.19 -5.73 13.46
N GLN A 112 7.83 -6.47 14.38
CA GLN A 112 7.96 -7.93 14.24
C GLN A 112 6.59 -8.60 14.08
N GLY A 113 5.61 -8.21 14.89
CA GLY A 113 4.25 -8.72 14.81
C GLY A 113 3.57 -8.38 13.47
N MET A 114 3.84 -7.19 12.92
CA MET A 114 3.33 -6.80 11.61
C MET A 114 3.99 -7.62 10.49
N VAL A 115 5.31 -7.79 10.52
CA VAL A 115 6.06 -8.59 9.54
C VAL A 115 5.60 -10.04 9.54
N ARG A 116 5.42 -10.64 10.71
CA ARG A 116 4.89 -12.01 10.83
C ARG A 116 3.53 -12.13 10.17
N ARG A 117 2.58 -11.24 10.48
CA ARG A 117 1.25 -11.24 9.85
C ARG A 117 1.31 -11.10 8.32
N LEU A 118 2.24 -10.28 7.79
CA LEU A 118 2.45 -10.18 6.34
C LEU A 118 2.96 -11.50 5.77
N ALA A 119 4.01 -12.07 6.37
CA ALA A 119 4.62 -13.32 5.92
C ALA A 119 3.64 -14.50 6.00
N ASP A 120 2.94 -14.64 7.13
CA ASP A 120 1.92 -15.68 7.33
C ASP A 120 0.77 -15.52 6.32
N GLY A 121 0.35 -14.29 6.04
CA GLY A 121 -0.68 -13.99 5.05
C GLY A 121 -0.24 -14.33 3.63
N GLU A 122 1.00 -14.01 3.24
CA GLU A 122 1.55 -14.39 1.94
C GLU A 122 1.64 -15.91 1.79
N GLU A 123 2.11 -16.61 2.82
CA GLU A 123 2.24 -18.06 2.79
C GLU A 123 0.87 -18.74 2.71
N ALA A 124 -0.11 -18.31 3.51
CA ALA A 124 -1.45 -18.84 3.47
C ALA A 124 -2.12 -18.65 2.10
N VAL A 125 -1.94 -17.49 1.47
CA VAL A 125 -2.45 -17.23 0.11
C VAL A 125 -1.79 -18.14 -0.90
N ARG A 126 -0.45 -18.29 -0.89
CA ARG A 126 0.27 -19.16 -1.82
C ARG A 126 -0.15 -20.61 -1.68
N ALA A 127 -0.18 -21.12 -0.45
CA ALA A 127 -0.56 -22.50 -0.16
C ALA A 127 -1.99 -22.80 -0.61
N PHE A 128 -2.94 -21.91 -0.26
CA PHE A 128 -4.34 -22.07 -0.67
C PHE A 128 -4.49 -22.06 -2.19
N CYS A 129 -3.88 -21.09 -2.86
CA CYS A 129 -3.99 -20.94 -4.31
C CYS A 129 -3.36 -22.11 -5.06
N ALA A 130 -2.23 -22.64 -4.59
CA ALA A 130 -1.58 -23.81 -5.17
C ALA A 130 -2.48 -25.05 -5.13
N VAL A 131 -3.13 -25.31 -4.00
CA VAL A 131 -4.02 -26.48 -3.82
C VAL A 131 -5.30 -26.33 -4.65
N ASN A 132 -5.81 -25.10 -4.78
CA ASN A 132 -7.11 -24.83 -5.41
C ASN A 132 -7.04 -24.39 -6.87
N GLY A 133 -5.85 -24.38 -7.50
CA GLY A 133 -5.66 -23.96 -8.88
C GLY A 133 -6.07 -22.52 -9.14
N VAL A 134 -5.79 -21.61 -8.19
CA VAL A 134 -6.05 -20.18 -8.32
C VAL A 134 -4.75 -19.46 -8.68
N ALA A 135 -4.76 -18.68 -9.76
CA ALA A 135 -3.64 -17.79 -10.08
C ALA A 135 -3.57 -16.66 -9.06
N TRP A 136 -2.38 -16.38 -8.50
CA TRP A 136 -2.21 -15.31 -7.53
C TRP A 136 -1.12 -14.33 -7.93
N THR A 137 -1.29 -13.06 -7.56
CA THR A 137 -0.25 -12.04 -7.65
C THR A 137 -0.18 -11.30 -6.33
N ILE A 138 1.01 -11.22 -5.72
CA ILE A 138 1.24 -10.47 -4.48
C ILE A 138 2.01 -9.21 -4.81
N LEU A 139 1.44 -8.06 -4.49
CA LEU A 139 2.02 -6.75 -4.69
C LEU A 139 2.56 -6.21 -3.35
N ARG A 140 3.84 -5.85 -3.32
CA ARG A 140 4.55 -5.34 -2.14
C ARG A 140 4.95 -3.89 -2.34
N PRO A 141 4.06 -2.93 -2.09
CA PRO A 141 4.39 -1.51 -2.20
C PRO A 141 5.42 -1.08 -1.16
N THR A 142 6.16 -0.03 -1.50
CA THR A 142 7.00 0.73 -0.58
C THR A 142 6.16 1.69 0.26
N LEU A 143 6.62 2.90 0.53
CA LEU A 143 5.91 3.93 1.30
C LEU A 143 4.73 4.49 0.51
N ILE A 144 3.51 4.04 0.85
CA ILE A 144 2.29 4.47 0.17
C ILE A 144 1.89 5.87 0.63
N TYR A 145 1.48 6.72 -0.33
CA TYR A 145 0.92 8.03 -0.03
C TYR A 145 -0.30 8.36 -0.91
N ALA A 146 -1.15 9.22 -0.40
CA ALA A 146 -2.17 9.99 -1.12
C ALA A 146 -2.44 11.24 -0.28
N GLU A 147 -2.30 12.41 -0.89
CA GLU A 147 -2.25 13.70 -0.20
C GLU A 147 -3.46 13.96 0.68
N GLY A 148 -3.21 14.19 1.95
CA GLY A 148 -4.24 14.44 2.97
C GLY A 148 -4.94 13.19 3.53
N GLN A 149 -4.68 11.98 2.98
CA GLN A 149 -5.42 10.76 3.33
C GLN A 149 -4.55 9.66 3.94
N ASP A 150 -3.22 9.71 3.73
CA ASP A 150 -2.29 8.68 4.20
C ASP A 150 -1.71 8.99 5.60
N GLN A 151 -1.14 7.96 6.23
CA GLN A 151 -0.51 8.04 7.54
C GLN A 151 1.01 8.25 7.49
N ASN A 152 1.57 8.50 6.31
CA ASN A 152 3.00 8.63 6.07
C ASN A 152 3.35 10.06 5.65
N VAL A 153 3.16 10.38 4.38
CA VAL A 153 3.52 11.68 3.79
C VAL A 153 2.56 12.78 4.28
N SER A 154 1.28 12.49 4.39
CA SER A 154 0.29 13.44 4.92
C SER A 154 0.52 13.75 6.39
N ARG A 155 0.95 12.77 7.18
CA ARG A 155 1.36 12.98 8.56
C ARG A 155 2.61 13.86 8.66
N LEU A 156 3.59 13.64 7.76
CA LEU A 156 4.79 14.47 7.67
C LEU A 156 4.40 15.92 7.31
N ALA A 157 3.52 16.12 6.34
CA ALA A 157 2.98 17.43 5.99
C ALA A 157 2.26 18.10 7.16
N GLY A 158 1.49 17.36 7.95
CA GLY A 158 0.86 17.84 9.18
C GLY A 158 1.86 18.33 10.21
N LEU A 159 2.96 17.61 10.41
CA LEU A 159 4.05 18.00 11.29
C LEU A 159 4.75 19.27 10.80
N ILE A 160 5.08 19.35 9.53
CA ILE A 160 5.67 20.53 8.88
C ILE A 160 4.74 21.74 9.02
N ARG A 161 3.43 21.56 8.84
CA ARG A 161 2.45 22.65 9.00
C ARG A 161 2.46 23.22 10.41
N ARG A 162 2.55 22.33 11.40
CA ARG A 162 2.50 22.68 12.82
C ARG A 162 3.79 23.33 13.33
N LEU A 163 4.94 22.83 12.91
CA LEU A 163 6.26 23.30 13.43
C LEU A 163 6.89 24.38 12.55
N GLY A 164 6.58 24.46 11.26
CA GLY A 164 7.26 25.32 10.30
C GLY A 164 8.60 24.78 9.82
N PHE A 165 9.16 23.77 10.47
CA PHE A 165 10.41 23.08 10.10
C PHE A 165 10.31 21.60 10.37
N LEU A 166 11.29 20.83 9.89
CA LEU A 166 11.38 19.39 10.15
C LEU A 166 12.74 19.01 10.72
N PRO A 167 12.82 18.52 11.96
CA PRO A 167 14.06 17.97 12.49
C PRO A 167 14.32 16.57 11.89
N LEU A 168 15.56 16.30 11.44
CA LEU A 168 15.98 15.00 10.97
C LEU A 168 17.04 14.41 11.91
N ALA A 169 16.97 13.10 12.13
CA ALA A 169 18.06 12.37 12.74
C ALA A 169 19.23 12.26 11.73
N GLY A 170 20.37 12.81 12.07
CA GLY A 170 21.52 12.90 11.16
C GLY A 170 21.21 13.75 9.92
N GLN A 171 21.74 13.33 8.77
CA GLN A 171 21.57 14.05 7.50
C GLN A 171 20.30 13.62 6.72
N GLY A 172 19.58 12.59 7.16
CA GLY A 172 18.44 12.05 6.44
C GLY A 172 18.83 11.44 5.09
N GLY A 173 19.97 10.75 5.03
CA GLY A 173 20.53 10.19 3.78
C GLY A 173 19.92 8.87 3.34
N GLY A 174 19.13 8.21 4.19
CA GLY A 174 18.48 6.92 3.87
C GLY A 174 17.51 7.04 2.68
N LEU A 175 17.54 6.05 1.81
CA LEU A 175 16.78 6.06 0.56
C LEU A 175 15.29 5.70 0.76
N ARG A 176 14.42 6.32 -0.01
CA ARG A 176 12.97 6.14 -0.05
C ARG A 176 12.45 6.17 -1.47
N GLN A 177 11.38 5.42 -1.71
CA GLN A 177 10.68 5.38 -2.98
C GLN A 177 9.16 5.50 -2.72
N PRO A 178 8.65 6.71 -2.41
CA PRO A 178 7.22 6.88 -2.13
C PRO A 178 6.40 6.57 -3.38
N VAL A 179 5.32 5.78 -3.20
CA VAL A 179 4.42 5.35 -4.28
C VAL A 179 3.01 5.86 -4.03
N HIS A 180 2.38 6.44 -5.05
CA HIS A 180 1.03 6.96 -4.93
C HIS A 180 -0.02 5.84 -4.96
N ALA A 181 -1.04 5.93 -4.10
CA ALA A 181 -2.10 4.93 -4.01
C ALA A 181 -2.86 4.70 -5.33
N ASP A 182 -2.99 5.73 -6.17
CA ASP A 182 -3.61 5.64 -7.49
C ASP A 182 -2.77 4.80 -8.48
N ASP A 183 -1.43 4.90 -8.42
CA ASP A 183 -0.55 4.06 -9.23
C ASP A 183 -0.66 2.59 -8.81
N LEU A 184 -0.79 2.33 -7.50
CA LEU A 184 -1.02 0.98 -6.97
C LEU A 184 -2.38 0.41 -7.40
N ALA A 185 -3.41 1.25 -7.47
CA ALA A 185 -4.71 0.86 -8.00
C ALA A 185 -4.61 0.44 -9.48
N ALA A 186 -3.89 1.21 -10.29
CA ALA A 186 -3.62 0.86 -11.68
C ALA A 186 -2.81 -0.44 -11.80
N ALA A 187 -1.79 -0.62 -10.96
CA ALA A 187 -0.98 -1.84 -10.92
C ALA A 187 -1.80 -3.08 -10.58
N ALA A 188 -2.72 -2.99 -9.61
CA ALA A 188 -3.58 -4.12 -9.24
C ALA A 188 -4.47 -4.58 -10.40
N ILE A 189 -5.03 -3.63 -11.15
CA ILE A 189 -5.87 -3.91 -12.33
C ILE A 189 -5.01 -4.50 -13.46
N ALA A 190 -3.85 -3.91 -13.74
CA ALA A 190 -2.93 -4.38 -14.77
C ALA A 190 -2.42 -5.80 -14.48
N ALA A 191 -2.01 -6.08 -13.23
CA ALA A 191 -1.57 -7.40 -12.80
C ALA A 191 -2.69 -8.45 -12.92
N ALA A 192 -3.94 -8.08 -12.59
CA ALA A 192 -5.09 -8.98 -12.73
C ALA A 192 -5.41 -9.32 -14.19
N ALA A 193 -5.09 -8.45 -15.13
CA ALA A 193 -5.27 -8.67 -16.56
C ALA A 193 -4.05 -9.35 -17.22
N CYS A 194 -2.95 -9.61 -16.49
CA CYS A 194 -1.70 -10.07 -17.06
C CYS A 194 -1.36 -11.52 -16.64
N PRO A 195 -1.41 -12.51 -17.54
CA PRO A 195 -1.02 -13.89 -17.21
C PRO A 195 0.45 -14.05 -16.82
N ALA A 196 1.34 -13.16 -17.28
CA ALA A 196 2.75 -13.20 -16.88
C ALA A 196 2.93 -12.86 -15.38
N ALA A 197 1.95 -12.23 -14.75
CA ALA A 197 1.95 -11.92 -13.33
C ALA A 197 1.44 -13.08 -12.44
N ASP A 198 0.99 -14.19 -13.03
CA ASP A 198 0.45 -15.32 -12.29
C ASP A 198 1.53 -16.01 -11.45
N ASN A 199 1.16 -16.30 -10.19
CA ASN A 199 2.00 -16.99 -9.22
C ASN A 199 3.32 -16.28 -8.92
N ARG A 200 3.29 -14.94 -8.94
CA ARG A 200 4.45 -14.08 -8.71
C ARG A 200 4.20 -13.02 -7.63
N ALA A 201 5.27 -12.61 -6.99
CA ALA A 201 5.28 -11.49 -6.06
C ALA A 201 6.19 -10.38 -6.60
N TYR A 202 5.74 -9.12 -6.48
CA TYR A 202 6.45 -7.96 -7.03
C TYR A 202 6.61 -6.88 -5.96
N ASP A 203 7.82 -6.36 -5.84
CA ASP A 203 8.03 -5.11 -5.13
C ASP A 203 7.60 -3.94 -6.04
N LEU A 204 6.82 -3.02 -5.47
CA LEU A 204 6.29 -1.87 -6.19
C LEU A 204 6.85 -0.58 -5.58
N PRO A 205 8.08 -0.18 -5.98
CA PRO A 205 8.65 1.10 -5.59
C PRO A 205 7.96 2.26 -6.32
N GLY A 206 8.04 3.47 -5.74
CA GLY A 206 7.67 4.70 -6.46
C GLY A 206 8.63 5.03 -7.61
N GLY A 207 8.26 6.00 -8.45
CA GLY A 207 8.96 6.35 -9.68
C GLY A 207 10.33 7.02 -9.52
N GLU A 208 10.73 7.31 -8.27
CA GLU A 208 12.03 7.93 -7.97
C GLU A 208 12.61 7.36 -6.68
N THR A 209 13.92 7.25 -6.65
CA THR A 209 14.68 6.99 -5.41
C THR A 209 15.21 8.32 -4.84
N LEU A 210 14.75 8.66 -3.65
CA LEU A 210 15.07 9.93 -2.97
C LEU A 210 15.71 9.64 -1.62
N THR A 211 16.60 10.54 -1.16
CA THR A 211 16.94 10.55 0.25
C THR A 211 15.73 10.97 1.10
N TYR A 212 15.69 10.58 2.37
CA TYR A 212 14.64 11.03 3.28
C TYR A 212 14.55 12.56 3.35
N ARG A 213 15.73 13.24 3.30
CA ARG A 213 15.81 14.71 3.20
C ARG A 213 15.11 15.21 1.95
N GLN A 214 15.46 14.71 0.77
CA GLN A 214 14.85 15.13 -0.50
C GLN A 214 13.33 14.87 -0.51
N MET A 215 12.91 13.72 0.02
CA MET A 215 11.48 13.44 0.19
C MET A 215 10.79 14.50 1.06
N ALA A 216 11.41 14.87 2.20
CA ALA A 216 10.87 15.89 3.08
C ALA A 216 10.84 17.28 2.42
N GLU A 217 11.89 17.66 1.69
CA GLU A 217 11.97 18.93 0.95
C GLU A 217 10.84 19.02 -0.08
N ARG A 218 10.54 17.95 -0.82
CA ARG A 218 9.39 17.91 -1.73
C ARG A 218 8.03 18.00 -1.05
N VAL A 219 7.90 17.54 0.19
CA VAL A 219 6.67 17.76 0.97
C VAL A 219 6.50 19.25 1.29
N PHE A 220 7.58 19.97 1.65
CA PHE A 220 7.53 21.44 1.82
C PHE A 220 7.09 22.13 0.53
N GLU A 221 7.74 21.78 -0.60
CA GLU A 221 7.40 22.32 -1.92
C GLU A 221 5.95 22.09 -2.29
N GLY A 222 5.45 20.85 -2.06
CA GLY A 222 4.05 20.49 -2.28
C GLY A 222 3.04 21.22 -1.39
N MET A 223 3.53 21.83 -0.30
CA MET A 223 2.76 22.72 0.56
C MET A 223 2.95 24.20 0.21
N GLY A 224 3.67 24.55 -0.87
CA GLY A 224 4.00 25.93 -1.22
C GLY A 224 4.96 26.61 -0.21
N ARG A 225 5.74 25.84 0.55
CA ARG A 225 6.66 26.36 1.57
C ARG A 225 8.11 26.16 1.16
N ARG A 226 8.97 27.05 1.62
CA ARG A 226 10.42 26.85 1.49
C ARG A 226 10.88 25.71 2.39
N PRO A 227 11.74 24.78 1.91
CA PRO A 227 12.28 23.71 2.73
C PRO A 227 13.03 24.24 3.96
N ALA A 228 12.63 23.80 5.13
CA ALA A 228 13.24 24.13 6.42
C ALA A 228 13.57 22.84 7.18
N VAL A 229 14.56 22.11 6.69
CA VAL A 229 15.01 20.82 7.22
C VAL A 229 16.21 21.01 8.11
N LEU A 230 16.10 20.64 9.38
CA LEU A 230 17.15 20.82 10.40
C LEU A 230 17.80 19.46 10.73
N PRO A 231 19.03 19.20 10.28
CA PRO A 231 19.76 18.00 10.66
C PRO A 231 20.23 18.12 12.11
N LEU A 232 19.90 17.12 12.93
CA LEU A 232 20.31 17.05 14.32
C LEU A 232 21.25 15.86 14.53
N PRO A 233 22.36 16.02 15.25
CA PRO A 233 23.14 14.89 15.75
C PRO A 233 22.22 13.89 16.50
N GLU A 234 22.52 12.61 16.40
CA GLU A 234 21.63 11.54 16.90
C GLU A 234 21.27 11.72 18.39
N GLY A 235 22.25 12.10 19.23
CA GLY A 235 21.98 12.34 20.65
C GLY A 235 21.02 13.50 20.90
N LEU A 236 21.18 14.60 20.16
CA LEU A 236 20.30 15.77 20.26
C LEU A 236 18.92 15.47 19.70
N TRP A 237 18.85 14.69 18.62
CA TRP A 237 17.57 14.25 18.06
C TRP A 237 16.78 13.37 19.08
N ARG A 238 17.46 12.41 19.76
CA ARG A 238 16.85 11.58 20.80
C ARG A 238 16.29 12.42 21.93
N LEU A 239 17.04 13.43 22.39
CA LEU A 239 16.59 14.35 23.45
C LEU A 239 15.37 15.16 22.99
N ALA A 240 15.48 15.81 21.81
CA ALA A 240 14.38 16.60 21.24
C ALA A 240 13.12 15.73 21.04
N PHE A 241 13.29 14.49 20.57
CA PHE A 241 12.21 13.54 20.40
C PHE A 241 11.56 13.16 21.74
N ALA A 242 12.37 12.87 22.78
CA ALA A 242 11.85 12.53 24.10
C ALA A 242 10.99 13.65 24.69
N LEU A 243 11.41 14.90 24.53
CA LEU A 243 10.66 16.08 24.97
C LEU A 243 9.39 16.33 24.13
N ALA A 244 9.44 16.08 22.82
CA ALA A 244 8.32 16.29 21.92
C ALA A 244 7.32 15.11 21.90
N ARG A 245 7.68 13.96 22.47
CA ARG A 245 6.87 12.72 22.44
C ARG A 245 5.41 12.91 22.86
N PRO A 246 5.08 13.68 23.92
CA PRO A 246 3.68 13.91 24.30
C PRO A 246 2.86 14.66 23.23
N LEU A 247 3.53 15.43 22.37
CA LEU A 247 2.93 16.21 21.27
C LEU A 247 2.88 15.45 19.95
N LEU A 248 3.51 14.27 19.88
CA LEU A 248 3.68 13.45 18.67
C LEU A 248 3.11 12.04 18.88
N PRO A 249 1.79 11.85 19.04
CA PRO A 249 1.19 10.56 19.27
C PRO A 249 1.53 9.60 18.12
N GLY A 250 1.99 8.38 18.46
CA GLY A 250 2.37 7.34 17.50
C GLY A 250 3.74 7.54 16.83
N ALA A 251 4.54 8.54 17.22
CA ALA A 251 5.94 8.61 16.84
C ALA A 251 6.79 7.70 17.74
N THR A 252 7.77 6.98 17.15
CA THR A 252 8.69 6.09 17.86
C THR A 252 10.14 6.55 17.68
N ALA A 253 11.01 6.22 18.65
CA ALA A 253 12.44 6.54 18.55
C ALA A 253 13.09 5.89 17.31
N GLN A 254 12.60 4.73 16.87
CA GLN A 254 13.04 4.02 15.67
C GLN A 254 12.80 4.83 14.39
N MET A 255 11.84 5.76 14.37
CA MET A 255 11.64 6.64 13.21
C MET A 255 12.89 7.45 12.85
N GLY A 256 13.68 7.85 13.86
CA GLY A 256 14.95 8.55 13.63
C GLY A 256 16.02 7.63 13.01
N ALA A 257 16.22 6.44 13.58
CA ALA A 257 17.18 5.48 13.05
C ALA A 257 16.88 5.15 11.57
N ARG A 258 15.60 5.01 11.22
CA ARG A 258 15.18 4.73 9.85
C ARG A 258 15.48 5.84 8.85
N MET A 259 15.61 7.10 9.29
CA MET A 259 15.95 8.18 8.36
C MET A 259 17.32 7.98 7.68
N SER A 260 18.14 7.06 8.22
CA SER A 260 19.46 6.69 7.68
C SER A 260 19.48 5.34 6.97
N GLU A 261 18.40 4.52 7.05
CA GLU A 261 18.31 3.22 6.39
C GLU A 261 17.94 3.37 4.91
N ASN A 262 18.57 2.57 4.05
CA ASN A 262 18.22 2.51 2.63
C ASN A 262 17.07 1.54 2.39
N LEU A 263 15.93 2.06 1.96
CA LEU A 263 14.73 1.31 1.58
C LEU A 263 14.46 1.54 0.09
N ALA A 264 15.33 0.97 -0.75
CA ALA A 264 15.23 1.01 -2.20
C ALA A 264 15.07 -0.43 -2.73
N PHE A 265 14.15 -0.59 -3.68
CA PHE A 265 13.70 -1.86 -4.24
C PHE A 265 13.70 -1.81 -5.75
N ASP A 266 13.76 -2.97 -6.39
CA ASP A 266 13.72 -3.11 -7.84
C ASP A 266 12.28 -3.35 -8.33
N GLY A 267 11.75 -2.40 -9.10
CA GLY A 267 10.44 -2.51 -9.76
C GLY A 267 10.51 -3.06 -11.19
N SER A 268 11.70 -3.39 -11.70
CA SER A 268 11.88 -3.81 -13.10
C SER A 268 11.12 -5.09 -13.47
N PRO A 269 10.95 -6.11 -12.59
CA PRO A 269 10.11 -7.26 -12.92
C PRO A 269 8.64 -6.88 -13.16
N ALA A 270 8.09 -5.97 -12.33
CA ALA A 270 6.72 -5.48 -12.50
C ALA A 270 6.57 -4.63 -13.77
N ALA A 271 7.60 -3.84 -14.11
CA ALA A 271 7.63 -3.07 -15.35
C ALA A 271 7.65 -3.96 -16.58
N ALA A 272 8.42 -5.04 -16.56
CA ALA A 272 8.53 -5.99 -17.66
C ALA A 272 7.24 -6.79 -17.89
N ASP A 273 6.60 -7.27 -16.80
CA ASP A 273 5.46 -8.18 -16.91
C ASP A 273 4.13 -7.44 -17.17
N PHE A 274 3.84 -6.35 -16.45
CA PHE A 274 2.56 -5.63 -16.56
C PHE A 274 2.68 -4.10 -16.67
N GLY A 275 3.86 -3.61 -17.08
CA GLY A 275 4.02 -2.19 -17.42
C GLY A 275 4.05 -1.25 -16.22
N TRP A 276 4.54 -1.69 -15.04
CA TRP A 276 4.68 -0.82 -13.87
C TRP A 276 5.52 0.42 -14.18
N ASN A 277 4.90 1.59 -14.13
CA ASN A 277 5.54 2.88 -14.41
C ASN A 277 4.92 3.97 -13.51
N PRO A 278 5.26 3.99 -12.21
CA PRO A 278 4.69 4.92 -11.27
C PRO A 278 5.19 6.36 -11.50
N ARG A 279 4.34 7.31 -11.11
CA ARG A 279 4.67 8.74 -11.18
C ARG A 279 5.86 9.10 -10.28
N PRO A 280 6.63 10.15 -10.63
CA PRO A 280 7.62 10.70 -9.73
C PRO A 280 6.94 11.32 -8.50
N PHE A 281 7.67 11.36 -7.37
CA PHE A 281 7.16 11.90 -6.12
C PHE A 281 7.06 13.43 -6.16
N ARG A 282 5.88 13.94 -6.43
CA ARG A 282 5.54 15.37 -6.49
C ARG A 282 4.22 15.60 -5.75
N PRO A 283 4.19 15.43 -4.41
CA PRO A 283 2.94 15.59 -3.66
C PRO A 283 2.42 17.01 -3.77
N LYS A 284 1.09 17.17 -3.82
CA LYS A 284 0.42 18.47 -3.84
C LYS A 284 -0.59 18.51 -2.71
N PHE A 285 -0.33 19.30 -1.70
CA PHE A 285 -1.28 19.50 -0.62
C PHE A 285 -2.10 20.76 -0.91
N ASN A 286 -3.40 20.60 -1.08
CA ASN A 286 -4.28 21.76 -1.13
C ASN A 286 -4.17 22.47 0.21
N LEU A 287 -3.57 23.64 0.19
CA LEU A 287 -3.62 24.56 1.31
C LEU A 287 -5.04 25.14 1.32
N LEU A 288 -6.00 24.40 1.91
CA LEU A 288 -7.18 25.08 2.40
C LEU A 288 -6.70 25.95 3.56
N PRO A 289 -7.12 27.23 3.60
CA PRO A 289 -6.68 28.22 4.55
C PRO A 289 -6.94 27.82 6.00
#